data_b70f6958e245f5cfea2ec715661445e1
#
_entry.id   b70f6958e245f5cfea2ec715661445e1
#
_cell.length_a   1.000
_cell.length_b   1.000
_cell.length_c   1.000
_cell.angle_alpha   90.00
_cell.angle_beta   90.00
_cell.angle_gamma   90.00
#
_symmetry.space_group_name_H-M   'P 1'
#
loop_
_entity.id
_entity.type
_entity.pdbx_description
1 polymer ?
#
loop_
_entity_poly.entity_id
_entity_poly.type
_entity_poly.pdbx_seq_one_letter_code
_entity_poly.pdbx_strand_id
1 'polypeptide(L)'
;MESQGMDIKGISKCQLLGKLMEDKLYAHHAIQDSLEISVEEIYATVDQIIDNFTSQLGSIEKVLEFYNKQDEASFRQDIFEINKIQKLSSMMQSQIIENVEVTPEEVRLFFESIPNIDLPIFGTELEISQIVLEPEVSD
;
A
#
# COMPACT_ATOMS: atom_id res chain seq x y z
N MET A 1 9.39 8.54 7.41
CA MET A 1 8.43 7.78 6.58
C MET A 1 7.22 8.68 6.42
N GLU A 2 7.13 9.36 5.29
CA GLU A 2 5.97 10.18 4.97
C GLU A 2 4.82 9.22 4.66
N SER A 3 3.78 9.30 5.49
CA SER A 3 2.52 8.63 5.21
C SER A 3 2.00 9.15 3.88
N GLN A 4 1.70 8.28 2.95
CA GLN A 4 0.95 8.60 1.74
C GLN A 4 -0.47 9.07 2.15
N GLY A 5 -0.53 10.26 2.72
CA GLY A 5 -1.77 10.98 2.90
C GLY A 5 -2.25 11.40 1.51
N MET A 6 -3.24 10.68 1.00
CA MET A 6 -3.96 11.08 -0.21
C MET A 6 -4.42 12.52 0.01
N ASP A 7 -3.93 13.45 -0.79
CA ASP A 7 -4.32 14.86 -0.67
C ASP A 7 -5.80 14.99 -1.07
N ILE A 8 -6.66 14.92 -0.07
CA ILE A 8 -8.13 14.96 -0.24
C ILE A 8 -8.61 16.33 -0.76
N LYS A 9 -7.76 17.35 -0.72
CA LYS A 9 -8.13 18.73 -1.12
C LYS A 9 -8.44 18.89 -2.61
N GLY A 10 -8.08 17.93 -3.46
CA GLY A 10 -8.35 17.95 -4.90
C GLY A 10 -9.37 16.93 -5.39
N ILE A 11 -9.83 16.01 -4.53
CA ILE A 11 -10.71 14.90 -4.95
C ILE A 11 -12.18 15.33 -4.89
N SER A 12 -12.88 15.26 -6.01
CA SER A 12 -14.33 15.52 -6.03
C SER A 12 -15.11 14.40 -5.34
N LYS A 13 -16.32 14.71 -4.83
CA LYS A 13 -17.21 13.68 -4.25
C LYS A 13 -17.50 12.54 -5.21
N CYS A 14 -17.60 12.80 -6.51
CA CYS A 14 -17.82 11.79 -7.54
C CYS A 14 -16.62 10.86 -7.68
N GLN A 15 -15.40 11.38 -7.64
CA GLN A 15 -14.17 10.56 -7.69
C GLN A 15 -14.05 9.67 -6.45
N LEU A 16 -14.35 10.22 -5.26
CA LEU A 16 -14.36 9.43 -4.03
C LEU A 16 -15.42 8.32 -4.07
N LEU A 17 -16.63 8.65 -4.53
CA LEU A 17 -17.69 7.65 -4.70
C LEU A 17 -17.28 6.57 -5.72
N GLY A 18 -16.70 6.97 -6.85
CA GLY A 18 -16.18 6.05 -7.86
C GLY A 18 -15.15 5.07 -7.26
N LYS A 19 -14.20 5.58 -6.47
CA LYS A 19 -13.20 4.73 -5.79
C LYS A 19 -13.83 3.76 -4.80
N LEU A 20 -14.76 4.22 -3.99
CA LEU A 20 -15.47 3.34 -3.04
C LEU A 20 -16.30 2.25 -3.75
N MET A 21 -16.90 2.56 -4.89
CA MET A 21 -17.63 1.58 -5.69
C MET A 21 -16.67 0.55 -6.30
N GLU A 22 -15.54 1.01 -6.82
CA GLU A 22 -14.49 0.16 -7.37
C GLU A 22 -13.94 -0.82 -6.31
N ASP A 23 -13.58 -0.32 -5.13
CA ASP A 23 -13.08 -1.15 -4.04
C ASP A 23 -14.10 -2.21 -3.60
N LYS A 24 -15.39 -1.83 -3.52
CA LYS A 24 -16.46 -2.78 -3.24
C LYS A 24 -16.67 -3.82 -4.33
N LEU A 25 -16.50 -3.44 -5.60
CA LEU A 25 -16.61 -4.36 -6.73
C LEU A 25 -15.48 -5.39 -6.71
N TYR A 26 -14.24 -4.95 -6.51
CA TYR A 26 -13.11 -5.86 -6.36
C TYR A 26 -13.27 -6.80 -5.16
N ALA A 27 -13.68 -6.28 -3.99
CA ALA A 27 -13.92 -7.10 -2.83
C ALA A 27 -15.03 -8.15 -3.05
N HIS A 28 -16.08 -7.78 -3.80
CA HIS A 28 -17.14 -8.72 -4.16
C HIS A 28 -16.62 -9.85 -5.06
N HIS A 29 -15.84 -9.52 -6.09
CA HIS A 29 -15.21 -10.52 -6.96
C HIS A 29 -14.22 -11.40 -6.19
N ALA A 30 -13.43 -10.83 -5.28
CA ALA A 30 -12.54 -11.60 -4.42
C ALA A 30 -13.30 -12.69 -3.62
N ILE A 31 -14.49 -12.36 -3.09
CA ILE A 31 -15.33 -13.32 -2.39
C ILE A 31 -15.88 -14.39 -3.35
N GLN A 32 -16.30 -14.00 -4.56
CA GLN A 32 -16.76 -14.96 -5.57
C GLN A 32 -15.67 -15.93 -6.00
N ASP A 33 -14.43 -15.44 -6.11
CA ASP A 33 -13.25 -16.24 -6.44
C ASP A 33 -12.67 -17.00 -5.23
N SER A 34 -13.38 -16.95 -4.09
CA SER A 34 -13.00 -17.64 -2.86
C SER A 34 -11.61 -17.24 -2.33
N LEU A 35 -11.23 -15.96 -2.49
CA LEU A 35 -10.00 -15.46 -1.89
C LEU A 35 -10.16 -15.38 -0.38
N GLU A 36 -9.29 -16.10 0.32
CA GLU A 36 -9.28 -16.14 1.79
C GLU A 36 -8.34 -15.09 2.36
N ILE A 37 -8.80 -14.41 3.40
CA ILE A 37 -8.00 -13.45 4.17
C ILE A 37 -7.79 -13.98 5.58
N SER A 38 -6.62 -13.71 6.15
CA SER A 38 -6.39 -13.98 7.57
C SER A 38 -7.15 -12.95 8.41
N VAL A 39 -8.13 -13.43 9.16
CA VAL A 39 -8.90 -12.59 10.09
C VAL A 39 -8.00 -12.06 11.20
N GLU A 40 -7.01 -12.84 11.63
CA GLU A 40 -6.00 -12.48 12.63
C GLU A 40 -5.15 -11.30 12.17
N GLU A 41 -4.73 -11.26 10.89
CA GLU A 41 -4.00 -10.13 10.33
C GLU A 41 -4.82 -8.85 10.35
N ILE A 42 -6.12 -8.94 10.06
CA ILE A 42 -6.99 -7.77 10.10
C ILE A 42 -7.16 -7.28 11.53
N TYR A 43 -7.36 -8.15 12.52
CA TYR A 43 -7.44 -7.75 13.93
C TYR A 43 -6.15 -7.08 14.39
N ALA A 44 -4.98 -7.63 14.05
CA ALA A 44 -3.70 -6.99 14.36
C ALA A 44 -3.58 -5.59 13.74
N THR A 45 -4.07 -5.41 12.51
CA THR A 45 -4.11 -4.10 11.86
C THR A 45 -5.06 -3.14 12.56
N VAL A 46 -6.23 -3.61 12.98
CA VAL A 46 -7.22 -2.82 13.75
C VAL A 46 -6.60 -2.34 15.06
N ASP A 47 -5.92 -3.23 15.78
CA ASP A 47 -5.24 -2.87 17.03
C ASP A 47 -4.19 -1.78 16.81
N GLN A 48 -3.34 -1.92 15.79
CA GLN A 48 -2.34 -0.90 15.44
C GLN A 48 -2.98 0.45 15.09
N ILE A 49 -4.08 0.45 14.36
CA ILE A 49 -4.79 1.68 13.99
C ILE A 49 -5.34 2.37 15.24
N ILE A 50 -5.96 1.63 16.15
CA ILE A 50 -6.53 2.15 17.38
C ILE A 50 -5.44 2.68 18.30
N ASP A 51 -4.32 1.95 18.45
CA ASP A 51 -3.18 2.38 19.24
C ASP A 51 -2.57 3.69 18.68
N ASN A 52 -2.46 3.81 17.36
CA ASN A 52 -2.00 5.02 16.71
C ASN A 52 -2.94 6.20 16.98
N PHE A 53 -4.25 6.02 16.83
CA PHE A 53 -5.22 7.08 17.12
C PHE A 53 -5.22 7.48 18.60
N THR A 54 -5.13 6.49 19.48
CA THR A 54 -5.06 6.73 20.93
C THR A 54 -3.78 7.49 21.30
N SER A 55 -2.67 7.16 20.68
CA SER A 55 -1.40 7.87 20.89
C SER A 55 -1.45 9.32 20.38
N GLN A 56 -2.14 9.58 19.27
CA GLN A 56 -2.27 10.93 18.71
C GLN A 56 -3.26 11.81 19.47
N LEU A 57 -4.39 11.25 19.92
CA LEU A 57 -5.46 11.99 20.58
C LEU A 57 -5.38 11.93 22.11
N GLY A 58 -4.53 11.03 22.65
CA GLY A 58 -4.20 10.91 24.06
C GLY A 58 -5.06 9.91 24.83
N SER A 59 -6.26 9.53 24.35
CA SER A 59 -7.06 8.46 24.93
C SER A 59 -8.11 7.93 23.96
N ILE A 60 -8.61 6.71 24.24
CA ILE A 60 -9.64 6.07 23.42
C ILE A 60 -10.97 6.84 23.45
N GLU A 61 -11.33 7.45 24.60
CA GLU A 61 -12.55 8.24 24.74
C GLU A 61 -12.53 9.43 23.77
N LYS A 62 -11.38 10.11 23.63
CA LYS A 62 -11.23 11.21 22.68
C LYS A 62 -11.28 10.74 21.22
N VAL A 63 -10.78 9.53 20.94
CA VAL A 63 -10.93 8.92 19.62
C VAL A 63 -12.39 8.67 19.29
N LEU A 64 -13.13 8.08 20.22
CA LEU A 64 -14.57 7.81 20.06
C LEU A 64 -15.38 9.12 19.88
N GLU A 65 -15.09 10.14 20.67
CA GLU A 65 -15.71 11.46 20.54
C GLU A 65 -15.41 12.08 19.15
N PHE A 66 -14.15 12.05 18.72
CA PHE A 66 -13.73 12.59 17.42
C PHE A 66 -14.45 11.92 16.25
N TYR A 67 -14.57 10.59 16.28
CA TYR A 67 -15.28 9.82 15.25
C TYR A 67 -16.79 9.68 15.49
N ASN A 68 -17.33 10.34 16.52
CA ASN A 68 -18.73 10.30 16.90
C ASN A 68 -19.27 8.86 17.08
N LYS A 69 -18.50 8.04 17.80
CA LYS A 69 -18.83 6.64 18.11
C LYS A 69 -19.23 6.49 19.57
N GLN A 70 -20.17 5.57 19.84
CA GLN A 70 -20.71 5.37 21.18
C GLN A 70 -19.82 4.49 22.05
N ASP A 71 -19.16 3.49 21.43
CA ASP A 71 -18.34 2.51 22.13
C ASP A 71 -17.18 2.02 21.25
N GLU A 72 -16.14 1.50 21.91
CA GLU A 72 -14.94 1.00 21.27
C GLU A 72 -15.23 -0.24 20.40
N ALA A 73 -16.15 -1.12 20.82
CA ALA A 73 -16.43 -2.35 20.08
C ALA A 73 -17.05 -2.05 18.72
N SER A 74 -18.00 -1.13 18.66
CA SER A 74 -18.58 -0.64 17.41
C SER A 74 -17.54 0.03 16.52
N PHE A 75 -16.65 0.84 17.10
CA PHE A 75 -15.58 1.49 16.36
C PHE A 75 -14.58 0.48 15.78
N ARG A 76 -14.18 -0.53 16.58
CA ARG A 76 -13.32 -1.63 16.13
C ARG A 76 -13.96 -2.42 14.98
N GLN A 77 -15.25 -2.70 15.07
CA GLN A 77 -15.98 -3.40 14.02
C GLN A 77 -16.00 -2.61 12.71
N ASP A 78 -16.22 -1.30 12.77
CA ASP A 78 -16.21 -0.46 11.57
C ASP A 78 -14.83 -0.44 10.90
N ILE A 79 -13.75 -0.30 11.68
CA ILE A 79 -12.38 -0.35 11.18
C ILE A 79 -12.08 -1.72 10.58
N PHE A 80 -12.54 -2.80 11.23
CA PHE A 80 -12.39 -4.16 10.74
C PHE A 80 -13.05 -4.33 9.36
N GLU A 81 -14.31 -3.93 9.19
CA GLU A 81 -15.02 -4.06 7.92
C GLU A 81 -14.37 -3.23 6.79
N ILE A 82 -13.90 -2.03 7.10
CA ILE A 82 -13.18 -1.19 6.14
C ILE A 82 -11.89 -1.89 5.70
N ASN A 83 -11.07 -2.36 6.64
CA ASN A 83 -9.80 -3.02 6.32
C ASN A 83 -10.01 -4.36 5.60
N LYS A 84 -11.05 -5.11 5.95
CA LYS A 84 -11.44 -6.33 5.24
C LYS A 84 -11.74 -6.07 3.77
N ILE A 85 -12.58 -5.07 3.47
CA ILE A 85 -12.91 -4.70 2.09
C ILE A 85 -11.64 -4.26 1.35
N GLN A 86 -10.80 -3.46 1.97
CA GLN A 86 -9.56 -2.97 1.37
C GLN A 86 -8.57 -4.10 1.08
N LYS A 87 -8.41 -5.05 2.01
CA LYS A 87 -7.55 -6.23 1.81
C LYS A 87 -8.05 -7.10 0.66
N LEU A 88 -9.35 -7.41 0.63
CA LEU A 88 -9.95 -8.19 -0.46
C LEU A 88 -9.80 -7.49 -1.81
N SER A 89 -10.04 -6.17 -1.87
CA SER A 89 -9.87 -5.37 -3.08
C SER A 89 -8.42 -5.44 -3.58
N SER A 90 -7.45 -5.26 -2.69
CA SER A 90 -6.03 -5.32 -3.03
C SER A 90 -5.60 -6.71 -3.51
N MET A 91 -6.09 -7.78 -2.87
CA MET A 91 -5.80 -9.16 -3.29
C MET A 91 -6.37 -9.44 -4.67
N MET A 92 -7.60 -9.00 -4.95
CA MET A 92 -8.22 -9.19 -6.27
C MET A 92 -7.44 -8.44 -7.35
N GLN A 93 -7.03 -7.20 -7.09
CA GLN A 93 -6.19 -6.43 -8.02
C GLN A 93 -4.87 -7.15 -8.29
N SER A 94 -4.21 -7.68 -7.26
CA SER A 94 -2.97 -8.44 -7.40
C SER A 94 -3.17 -9.71 -8.24
N GLN A 95 -4.27 -10.43 -8.04
CA GLN A 95 -4.59 -11.63 -8.80
C GLN A 95 -4.82 -11.33 -10.29
N ILE A 96 -5.47 -10.21 -10.61
CA ILE A 96 -5.72 -9.82 -12.00
C ILE A 96 -4.40 -9.57 -12.75
N ILE A 97 -3.41 -8.98 -12.08
CA ILE A 97 -2.12 -8.63 -12.69
C ILE A 97 -1.05 -9.71 -12.53
N GLU A 98 -1.30 -10.77 -11.76
CA GLU A 98 -0.30 -11.82 -11.44
C GLU A 98 0.30 -12.48 -12.70
N ASN A 99 -0.53 -12.63 -13.72
CA ASN A 99 -0.12 -13.28 -14.98
C ASN A 99 0.24 -12.27 -16.09
N VAL A 100 0.38 -10.98 -15.75
CA VAL A 100 0.80 -9.97 -16.73
C VAL A 100 2.32 -10.00 -16.84
N GLU A 101 2.79 -10.52 -17.96
CA GLU A 101 4.21 -10.50 -18.31
C GLU A 101 4.53 -9.24 -19.11
N VAL A 102 5.58 -8.55 -18.73
CA VAL A 102 6.08 -7.36 -19.43
C VAL A 102 7.38 -7.72 -20.12
N THR A 103 7.46 -7.50 -21.43
CA THR A 103 8.66 -7.76 -22.20
C THR A 103 9.71 -6.64 -22.04
N PRO A 104 11.02 -6.92 -22.19
CA PRO A 104 12.04 -5.89 -22.17
C PRO A 104 11.84 -4.78 -23.22
N GLU A 105 11.21 -5.11 -24.34
CA GLU A 105 10.89 -4.16 -25.40
C GLU A 105 9.79 -3.17 -24.95
N GLU A 106 8.72 -3.66 -24.31
CA GLU A 106 7.67 -2.81 -23.75
C GLU A 106 8.22 -1.86 -22.68
N VAL A 107 9.12 -2.35 -21.81
CA VAL A 107 9.81 -1.51 -20.82
C VAL A 107 10.59 -0.39 -21.50
N ARG A 108 11.33 -0.72 -22.59
CA ARG A 108 12.11 0.26 -23.34
C ARG A 108 11.23 1.31 -24.01
N LEU A 109 10.18 0.88 -24.69
CA LEU A 109 9.21 1.77 -25.33
C LEU A 109 8.52 2.69 -24.32
N PHE A 110 8.14 2.16 -23.15
CA PHE A 110 7.59 2.96 -22.07
C PHE A 110 8.60 4.01 -21.58
N PHE A 111 9.84 3.61 -21.31
CA PHE A 111 10.88 4.52 -20.87
C PHE A 111 11.15 5.65 -21.88
N GLU A 112 11.22 5.33 -23.18
CA GLU A 112 11.40 6.30 -24.25
C GLU A 112 10.20 7.26 -24.39
N SER A 113 9.02 6.88 -23.91
CA SER A 113 7.83 7.73 -23.93
C SER A 113 7.82 8.76 -22.79
N ILE A 114 8.66 8.59 -21.76
CA ILE A 114 8.72 9.53 -20.62
C ILE A 114 9.46 10.81 -21.05
N PRO A 115 8.86 11.99 -20.87
CA PRO A 115 9.54 13.24 -21.15
C PRO A 115 10.84 13.37 -20.35
N ASN A 116 11.93 13.87 -20.95
CA ASN A 116 13.22 14.00 -20.29
C ASN A 116 13.17 14.84 -18.99
N ILE A 117 12.21 15.75 -18.87
CA ILE A 117 12.03 16.58 -17.67
C ILE A 117 11.52 15.78 -16.47
N ASP A 118 10.84 14.67 -16.73
CA ASP A 118 10.24 13.79 -15.70
C ASP A 118 11.18 12.65 -15.31
N LEU A 119 12.30 12.49 -16.02
CA LEU A 119 13.30 11.48 -15.70
C LEU A 119 14.15 11.92 -14.51
N PRO A 120 14.42 11.03 -13.54
CA PRO A 120 15.30 11.33 -12.42
C PRO A 120 16.74 11.55 -12.92
N ILE A 121 17.39 12.58 -12.42
CA ILE A 121 18.80 12.86 -12.70
C ILE A 121 19.63 12.15 -11.63
N PHE A 122 20.43 11.19 -12.05
CA PHE A 122 21.40 10.53 -11.19
C PHE A 122 22.74 11.25 -11.27
N GLY A 123 23.42 11.40 -10.14
CA GLY A 123 24.80 11.87 -10.11
C GLY A 123 25.76 10.84 -10.71
N THR A 124 27.03 11.23 -10.88
CA THR A 124 28.06 10.32 -11.34
C THR A 124 28.30 9.23 -10.30
N GLU A 125 28.12 7.99 -10.69
CA GLU A 125 28.47 6.81 -9.90
C GLU A 125 29.77 6.22 -10.42
N LEU A 126 30.64 5.79 -9.51
CA LEU A 126 31.90 5.13 -9.83
C LEU A 126 31.88 3.73 -9.24
N GLU A 127 32.05 2.73 -10.11
CA GLU A 127 32.31 1.35 -9.70
C GLU A 127 33.78 1.12 -9.68
N ILE A 128 34.37 0.77 -8.53
CA ILE A 128 35.80 0.51 -8.36
C ILE A 128 35.96 -0.94 -7.96
N SER A 129 36.74 -1.66 -8.76
CA SER A 129 37.13 -3.05 -8.49
C SER A 129 38.64 -3.14 -8.27
N GLN A 130 39.05 -3.97 -7.32
CA GLN A 130 40.46 -4.22 -7.01
C GLN A 130 40.73 -5.73 -7.09
N ILE A 131 41.82 -6.09 -7.79
CA ILE A 131 42.39 -7.44 -7.79
C ILE A 131 43.65 -7.43 -6.96
N VAL A 132 43.67 -8.17 -5.86
CA VAL A 132 44.87 -8.33 -5.01
C VAL A 132 45.51 -9.69 -5.34
N LEU A 133 46.78 -9.68 -5.76
CA LEU A 133 47.58 -10.87 -5.98
C LEU A 133 48.68 -10.88 -4.93
N GLU A 134 48.67 -11.88 -4.06
CA GLU A 134 49.79 -12.14 -3.13
C GLU A 134 50.73 -13.15 -3.81
N PRO A 135 51.98 -12.77 -4.13
CA PRO A 135 52.94 -13.73 -4.69
C PRO A 135 53.35 -14.74 -3.60
N GLU A 136 53.35 -16.04 -3.97
CA GLU A 136 53.93 -17.07 -3.09
C GLU A 136 55.42 -16.83 -2.95
N VAL A 137 55.90 -16.78 -1.71
CA VAL A 137 57.34 -16.70 -1.42
C VAL A 137 57.92 -18.09 -1.70
N SER A 138 58.76 -18.20 -2.74
CA SER A 138 59.52 -19.43 -3.00
C SER A 138 60.57 -19.61 -1.92
N ASP A 139 60.59 -20.77 -1.28
CA ASP A 139 61.66 -21.20 -0.36
C ASP A 139 63.04 -21.30 -1.07
#